data_4e0a5e1fb4105282bc4007ad73b3f14a
#
_entry.id   4e0a5e1fb4105282bc4007ad73b3f14a
#
_cell.length_a   1.000
_cell.length_b   1.000
_cell.length_c   1.000
_cell.angle_alpha   90.00
_cell.angle_beta   90.00
_cell.angle_gamma   90.00
#
_symmetry.space_group_name_H-M   'P 1'
#
loop_
_entity.id
_entity.type
_entity.pdbx_description
1 polymer ?
#
loop_
_entity_poly.entity_id
_entity_poly.type
_entity_poly.pdbx_seq_one_letter_code
_entity_poly.pdbx_strand_id
1 'polypeptide(L)'
;VIVLGLSTSTPTGSAALWGPDGLLAEERYDALELHAEQLLVGVDGLVRRAGLRPSHLGAIACDVGPGSFTGIRVAVAASEGIAAGLGVPRFGVASLEALAAAAAAGARPVIALLDAKKSEAYVGEFERGEAAGPFEHLDLAVARARAERCLARGGVAVGDVLHALLGLELPSGASILRPDAAWIARMGRSRAVSGCPTQPL
;
A
#
# COMPACT_ATOMS: atom_id res chain seq x y z
N VAL A 1 0.55 -13.78 14.43
CA VAL A 1 -0.71 -13.22 13.93
C VAL A 1 -0.73 -13.26 12.40
N ILE A 2 -1.84 -13.70 11.80
CA ILE A 2 -2.08 -13.63 10.35
C ILE A 2 -2.87 -12.35 10.08
N VAL A 3 -2.40 -11.54 9.12
CA VAL A 3 -3.01 -10.27 8.74
C VAL A 3 -3.51 -10.31 7.30
N LEU A 4 -4.75 -9.91 7.09
CA LEU A 4 -5.30 -9.62 5.77
C LEU A 4 -4.98 -8.17 5.40
N GLY A 5 -4.31 -7.96 4.29
CA GLY A 5 -4.09 -6.64 3.67
C GLY A 5 -5.02 -6.41 2.50
N LEU A 6 -5.52 -5.18 2.37
CA LEU A 6 -6.38 -4.74 1.27
C LEU A 6 -5.85 -3.43 0.67
N SER A 7 -5.74 -3.37 -0.65
CA SER A 7 -5.42 -2.14 -1.39
C SER A 7 -6.31 -2.02 -2.62
N THR A 8 -7.00 -0.89 -2.75
CA THR A 8 -7.83 -0.53 -3.91
C THR A 8 -7.67 0.95 -4.29
N SER A 9 -6.57 1.57 -3.84
CA SER A 9 -6.28 2.99 -4.07
C SER A 9 -5.81 3.32 -5.50
N THR A 10 -5.55 2.29 -6.31
CA THR A 10 -5.09 2.40 -7.70
C THR A 10 -5.99 1.59 -8.64
N PRO A 11 -5.85 1.72 -9.98
CA PRO A 11 -6.64 0.92 -10.94
C PRO A 11 -6.46 -0.60 -10.81
N THR A 12 -5.42 -1.07 -10.13
CA THR A 12 -5.25 -2.48 -9.80
C THR A 12 -5.41 -2.64 -8.29
N GLY A 13 -6.49 -3.31 -7.87
CA GLY A 13 -6.71 -3.69 -6.48
C GLY A 13 -5.94 -4.97 -6.13
N SER A 14 -5.71 -5.18 -4.85
CA SER A 14 -5.09 -6.40 -4.34
C SER A 14 -5.57 -6.77 -2.94
N ALA A 15 -5.48 -8.06 -2.63
CA ALA A 15 -5.63 -8.61 -1.28
C ALA A 15 -4.49 -9.57 -1.00
N ALA A 16 -4.00 -9.62 0.23
CA ALA A 16 -2.91 -10.50 0.62
C ALA A 16 -3.05 -10.98 2.06
N LEU A 17 -2.54 -12.18 2.32
CA LEU A 17 -2.45 -12.76 3.64
C LEU A 17 -0.97 -12.83 4.05
N TRP A 18 -0.64 -12.21 5.18
CA TRP A 18 0.72 -12.21 5.71
C TRP A 18 0.76 -12.89 7.08
N GLY A 19 1.56 -13.95 7.18
CA GLY A 19 1.76 -14.74 8.40
C GLY A 19 3.07 -14.43 9.13
N PRO A 20 3.38 -15.22 10.18
CA PRO A 20 4.65 -15.09 10.91
C PRO A 20 5.88 -15.22 10.03
N ASP A 21 5.84 -16.13 9.07
CA ASP A 21 6.98 -16.53 8.24
C ASP A 21 7.00 -15.78 6.89
N GLY A 22 6.03 -14.90 6.62
CA GLY A 22 5.96 -14.10 5.40
C GLY A 22 4.61 -14.13 4.69
N LEU A 23 4.64 -13.85 3.39
CA LEU A 23 3.47 -13.86 2.51
C LEU A 23 2.93 -15.28 2.37
N LEU A 24 1.66 -15.48 2.70
CA LEU A 24 0.95 -16.76 2.59
C LEU A 24 0.22 -16.90 1.25
N ALA A 25 -0.45 -15.84 0.83
CA ALA A 25 -1.19 -15.79 -0.44
C ALA A 25 -1.44 -14.33 -0.83
N GLU A 26 -1.56 -14.10 -2.13
CA GLU A 26 -1.97 -12.81 -2.69
C GLU A 26 -2.89 -12.98 -3.89
N GLU A 27 -3.67 -11.96 -4.18
CA GLU A 27 -4.52 -11.87 -5.35
C GLU A 27 -4.62 -10.42 -5.81
N ARG A 28 -4.65 -10.22 -7.13
CA ARG A 28 -4.82 -8.90 -7.75
C ARG A 28 -6.09 -8.86 -8.56
N TYR A 29 -6.74 -7.71 -8.56
CA TYR A 29 -8.02 -7.47 -9.21
C TYR A 29 -7.92 -6.28 -10.15
N ASP A 30 -8.72 -6.24 -11.19
CA ASP A 30 -8.97 -5.00 -11.90
C ASP A 30 -9.92 -4.14 -11.06
N ALA A 31 -9.37 -3.06 -10.46
CA ALA A 31 -10.11 -2.22 -9.54
C ALA A 31 -11.16 -1.33 -10.24
N LEU A 32 -11.09 -1.18 -11.57
CA LEU A 32 -12.09 -0.43 -12.33
C LEU A 32 -13.43 -1.17 -12.38
N GLU A 33 -13.40 -2.51 -12.30
CA GLU A 33 -14.58 -3.38 -12.28
C GLU A 33 -14.92 -3.87 -10.85
N LEU A 34 -14.09 -3.51 -9.87
CA LEU A 34 -14.22 -4.05 -8.51
C LEU A 34 -15.33 -3.35 -7.74
N HIS A 35 -16.48 -3.96 -7.67
CA HIS A 35 -17.49 -3.64 -6.68
C HIS A 35 -17.11 -4.24 -5.31
N ALA A 36 -17.53 -3.59 -4.21
CA ALA A 36 -17.23 -4.06 -2.86
C ALA A 36 -17.57 -5.55 -2.63
N GLU A 37 -18.65 -6.04 -3.26
CA GLU A 37 -19.07 -7.43 -3.21
C GLU A 37 -18.02 -8.39 -3.83
N GLN A 38 -17.45 -8.03 -4.96
CA GLN A 38 -16.41 -8.85 -5.61
C GLN A 38 -15.13 -8.91 -4.78
N LEU A 39 -14.75 -7.82 -4.10
CA LEU A 39 -13.63 -7.81 -3.18
C LEU A 39 -13.85 -8.81 -2.04
N LEU A 40 -15.02 -8.83 -1.42
CA LEU A 40 -15.33 -9.75 -0.33
C LEU A 40 -15.33 -11.21 -0.79
N VAL A 41 -15.86 -11.51 -1.97
CA VAL A 41 -15.83 -12.85 -2.58
C VAL A 41 -14.39 -13.28 -2.86
N GLY A 42 -13.58 -12.39 -3.40
CA GLY A 42 -12.15 -12.65 -3.65
C GLY A 42 -11.37 -12.90 -2.35
N VAL A 43 -11.62 -12.10 -1.31
CA VAL A 43 -11.01 -12.29 0.01
C VAL A 43 -11.40 -13.65 0.62
N ASP A 44 -12.66 -14.06 0.57
CA ASP A 44 -13.10 -15.37 1.04
C ASP A 44 -12.40 -16.50 0.27
N GLY A 45 -12.35 -16.37 -1.06
CA GLY A 45 -11.61 -17.30 -1.92
C GLY A 45 -10.11 -17.38 -1.60
N LEU A 46 -9.47 -16.23 -1.35
CA LEU A 46 -8.06 -16.15 -0.98
C LEU A 46 -7.78 -16.86 0.36
N VAL A 47 -8.61 -16.61 1.38
CA VAL A 47 -8.51 -17.26 2.70
C VAL A 47 -8.64 -18.78 2.57
N ARG A 48 -9.63 -19.26 1.81
CA ARG A 48 -9.85 -20.69 1.58
C ARG A 48 -8.70 -21.36 0.81
N ARG A 49 -8.20 -20.74 -0.26
CA ARG A 49 -7.06 -21.26 -1.03
C ARG A 49 -5.78 -21.34 -0.19
N ALA A 50 -5.61 -20.46 0.79
CA ALA A 50 -4.53 -20.53 1.76
C ALA A 50 -4.71 -21.63 2.83
N GLY A 51 -5.79 -22.42 2.79
CA GLY A 51 -6.10 -23.42 3.80
C GLY A 51 -6.56 -22.84 5.13
N LEU A 52 -6.98 -21.58 5.14
CA LEU A 52 -7.35 -20.84 6.34
C LEU A 52 -8.87 -20.69 6.48
N ARG A 53 -9.31 -20.31 7.66
CA ARG A 53 -10.67 -19.85 7.97
C ARG A 53 -10.62 -18.39 8.40
N PRO A 54 -11.69 -17.61 8.24
CA PRO A 54 -11.73 -16.21 8.70
C PRO A 54 -11.31 -16.04 10.17
N SER A 55 -11.64 -17.00 11.03
CA SER A 55 -11.24 -17.00 12.45
C SER A 55 -9.72 -17.12 12.71
N HIS A 56 -8.92 -17.44 11.70
CA HIS A 56 -7.46 -17.44 11.81
C HIS A 56 -6.83 -16.05 11.59
N LEU A 57 -7.62 -15.10 11.08
CA LEU A 57 -7.18 -13.72 10.92
C LEU A 57 -7.13 -13.03 12.28
N GLY A 58 -5.99 -12.49 12.63
CA GLY A 58 -5.80 -11.79 13.91
C GLY A 58 -5.73 -10.27 13.78
N ALA A 59 -5.70 -9.74 12.55
CA ALA A 59 -5.82 -8.32 12.26
C ALA A 59 -6.15 -8.08 10.78
N ILE A 60 -6.69 -6.90 10.48
CA ILE A 60 -6.92 -6.42 9.13
C ILE A 60 -6.09 -5.15 8.90
N ALA A 61 -5.45 -5.04 7.76
CA ALA A 61 -4.76 -3.82 7.33
C ALA A 61 -5.36 -3.33 6.00
N CYS A 62 -5.50 -2.03 5.83
CA CYS A 62 -5.97 -1.47 4.58
C CYS A 62 -5.19 -0.24 4.17
N ASP A 63 -5.10 -0.05 2.85
CA ASP A 63 -4.58 1.15 2.24
C ASP A 63 -5.54 2.33 2.50
N VAL A 64 -5.02 3.40 3.08
CA VAL A 64 -5.77 4.61 3.42
C VAL A 64 -5.44 5.79 2.50
N GLY A 65 -4.73 5.52 1.40
CA GLY A 65 -4.32 6.54 0.44
C GLY A 65 -2.95 7.16 0.78
N PRO A 66 -2.56 8.16 0.00
CA PRO A 66 -3.31 8.82 -1.06
C PRO A 66 -3.53 7.96 -2.31
N GLY A 67 -4.58 8.28 -3.09
CA GLY A 67 -4.91 7.58 -4.33
C GLY A 67 -6.37 7.79 -4.74
N SER A 68 -6.95 6.81 -5.45
CA SER A 68 -8.36 6.85 -5.87
C SER A 68 -9.31 6.97 -4.68
N PHE A 69 -10.04 8.07 -4.61
CA PHE A 69 -11.00 8.34 -3.54
C PHE A 69 -12.06 7.23 -3.39
N THR A 70 -12.62 6.76 -4.49
CA THR A 70 -13.59 5.66 -4.50
C THR A 70 -12.94 4.35 -4.07
N GLY A 71 -11.75 4.06 -4.60
CA GLY A 71 -11.02 2.84 -4.25
C GLY A 71 -10.67 2.78 -2.77
N ILE A 72 -10.11 3.85 -2.21
CA ILE A 72 -9.78 3.92 -0.77
C ILE A 72 -11.01 3.61 0.09
N ARG A 73 -12.17 4.18 -0.24
CA ARG A 73 -13.41 3.91 0.49
C ARG A 73 -13.84 2.44 0.46
N VAL A 74 -13.62 1.76 -0.66
CA VAL A 74 -13.92 0.32 -0.79
C VAL A 74 -13.03 -0.48 0.15
N ALA A 75 -11.70 -0.27 0.16
CA ALA A 75 -10.79 -0.96 1.07
C ALA A 75 -11.10 -0.67 2.53
N VAL A 76 -11.33 0.60 2.88
CA VAL A 76 -11.64 1.03 4.25
C VAL A 76 -12.93 0.39 4.74
N ALA A 77 -14.03 0.49 3.98
CA ALA A 77 -15.32 -0.08 4.36
C ALA A 77 -15.27 -1.61 4.47
N ALA A 78 -14.61 -2.29 3.52
CA ALA A 78 -14.43 -3.74 3.57
C ALA A 78 -13.60 -4.15 4.80
N SER A 79 -12.49 -3.45 5.06
CA SER A 79 -11.63 -3.72 6.22
C SER A 79 -12.37 -3.52 7.54
N GLU A 80 -13.22 -2.49 7.62
CA GLU A 80 -14.03 -2.20 8.80
C GLU A 80 -15.08 -3.30 9.04
N GLY A 81 -15.82 -3.68 7.99
CA GLY A 81 -16.83 -4.75 8.09
C GLY A 81 -16.22 -6.09 8.49
N ILE A 82 -15.09 -6.47 7.89
CA ILE A 82 -14.39 -7.73 8.21
C ILE A 82 -13.86 -7.68 9.65
N ALA A 83 -13.18 -6.61 10.04
CA ALA A 83 -12.59 -6.48 11.37
C ALA A 83 -13.67 -6.50 12.46
N ALA A 84 -14.78 -5.78 12.27
CA ALA A 84 -15.93 -5.77 13.19
C ALA A 84 -16.56 -7.16 13.29
N GLY A 85 -16.78 -7.85 12.16
CA GLY A 85 -17.36 -9.19 12.13
C GLY A 85 -16.50 -10.25 12.81
N LEU A 86 -15.18 -10.08 12.82
CA LEU A 86 -14.22 -11.02 13.44
C LEU A 86 -13.78 -10.59 14.86
N GLY A 87 -14.09 -9.37 15.28
CA GLY A 87 -13.64 -8.83 16.56
C GLY A 87 -12.11 -8.62 16.62
N VAL A 88 -11.47 -8.30 15.50
CA VAL A 88 -10.01 -8.12 15.41
C VAL A 88 -9.62 -6.66 15.16
N PRO A 89 -8.40 -6.25 15.55
CA PRO A 89 -7.93 -4.89 15.30
C PRO A 89 -7.74 -4.61 13.80
N ARG A 90 -7.84 -3.31 13.46
CA ARG A 90 -7.65 -2.78 12.11
C ARG A 90 -6.54 -1.73 12.09
N PHE A 91 -5.75 -1.72 11.02
CA PHE A 91 -4.64 -0.80 10.82
C PHE A 91 -4.72 -0.14 9.44
N GLY A 92 -4.66 1.20 9.42
CA GLY A 92 -4.45 1.95 8.19
C GLY A 92 -2.97 1.98 7.81
N VAL A 93 -2.66 1.86 6.52
CA VAL A 93 -1.30 2.00 5.97
C VAL A 93 -1.37 2.96 4.79
N ALA A 94 -0.54 3.98 4.79
CA ALA A 94 -0.54 4.91 3.66
C ALA A 94 0.06 4.26 2.40
N SER A 95 -0.53 4.58 1.24
CA SER A 95 -0.08 4.08 -0.07
C SER A 95 1.40 4.38 -0.31
N LEU A 96 1.86 5.58 0.06
CA LEU A 96 3.26 6.00 -0.10
C LEU A 96 4.19 5.24 0.85
N GLU A 97 3.75 4.90 2.07
CA GLU A 97 4.51 4.02 2.99
C GLU A 97 4.68 2.62 2.41
N ALA A 98 3.60 2.05 1.85
CA ALA A 98 3.65 0.73 1.23
C ALA A 98 4.61 0.68 0.04
N LEU A 99 4.61 1.73 -0.80
CA LEU A 99 5.56 1.88 -1.91
C LEU A 99 7.00 1.98 -1.42
N ALA A 100 7.26 2.80 -0.40
CA ALA A 100 8.60 2.97 0.16
C ALA A 100 9.11 1.68 0.79
N ALA A 101 8.26 0.96 1.51
CA ALA A 101 8.60 -0.35 2.09
C ALA A 101 8.92 -1.38 1.01
N ALA A 102 8.16 -1.38 -0.09
CA ALA A 102 8.37 -2.28 -1.22
C ALA A 102 9.70 -1.99 -1.97
N ALA A 103 10.19 -0.77 -1.93
CA ALA A 103 11.48 -0.40 -2.54
C ALA A 103 12.68 -1.17 -1.97
N ALA A 104 12.54 -1.77 -0.78
CA ALA A 104 13.58 -2.54 -0.09
C ALA A 104 14.95 -1.84 -0.10
N ALA A 105 14.95 -0.49 0.01
CA ALA A 105 16.11 0.34 -0.25
C ALA A 105 17.18 0.28 0.85
N GLY A 106 16.93 -0.47 1.93
CA GLY A 106 17.81 -0.50 3.09
C GLY A 106 17.89 0.88 3.75
N ALA A 107 19.10 1.40 3.91
CA ALA A 107 19.34 2.72 4.49
C ALA A 107 19.28 3.88 3.47
N ARG A 108 19.06 3.60 2.18
CA ARG A 108 19.01 4.62 1.13
C ARG A 108 17.75 5.47 1.26
N PRO A 109 17.80 6.76 0.92
CA PRO A 109 16.61 7.57 0.81
C PRO A 109 15.64 7.01 -0.23
N VAL A 110 14.34 7.13 0.02
CA VAL A 110 13.30 6.75 -0.93
C VAL A 110 12.37 7.93 -1.13
N ILE A 111 12.00 8.18 -2.38
CA ILE A 111 10.89 9.05 -2.72
C ILE A 111 9.78 8.24 -3.40
N ALA A 112 8.60 8.24 -2.82
CA ALA A 112 7.41 7.59 -3.35
C ALA A 112 6.48 8.62 -3.97
N LEU A 113 6.00 8.33 -5.21
CA LEU A 113 5.19 9.26 -5.98
C LEU A 113 3.98 8.54 -6.59
N LEU A 114 2.78 9.09 -6.39
CA LEU A 114 1.55 8.60 -6.98
C LEU A 114 0.86 9.71 -7.78
N ASP A 115 0.24 9.32 -8.89
CA ASP A 115 -0.52 10.24 -9.75
C ASP A 115 -1.73 10.83 -9.00
N ALA A 116 -1.72 12.14 -8.80
CA ALA A 116 -2.83 12.89 -8.20
C ALA A 116 -3.76 13.49 -9.26
N LYS A 117 -3.53 13.18 -10.57
CA LYS A 117 -4.21 13.76 -11.72
C LYS A 117 -3.87 15.24 -11.94
N LYS A 118 -4.37 15.80 -13.03
CA LYS A 118 -4.24 17.24 -13.37
C LYS A 118 -2.81 17.80 -13.33
N SER A 119 -1.82 16.99 -13.72
CA SER A 119 -0.39 17.33 -13.67
C SER A 119 0.15 17.55 -12.26
N GLU A 120 -0.36 16.79 -11.30
CA GLU A 120 0.04 16.78 -9.89
C GLU A 120 0.41 15.39 -9.42
N ALA A 121 1.18 15.29 -8.35
CA ALA A 121 1.58 14.04 -7.71
C ALA A 121 1.47 14.12 -6.19
N TYR A 122 1.07 13.01 -5.58
CA TYR A 122 1.29 12.79 -4.16
C TYR A 122 2.73 12.33 -3.94
N VAL A 123 3.42 12.95 -2.99
CA VAL A 123 4.84 12.73 -2.74
C VAL A 123 5.08 12.41 -1.27
N GLY A 124 5.86 11.37 -1.01
CA GLY A 124 6.38 11.02 0.30
C GLY A 124 7.88 10.76 0.23
N GLU A 125 8.63 11.41 1.10
CA GLU A 125 10.07 11.18 1.24
C GLU A 125 10.34 10.33 2.49
N PHE A 126 11.26 9.36 2.38
CA PHE A 126 11.57 8.41 3.44
C PHE A 126 13.07 8.30 3.62
N GLU A 127 13.50 8.26 4.87
CA GLU A 127 14.89 7.98 5.25
C GLU A 127 14.91 6.81 6.24
N ARG A 128 15.73 5.80 5.94
CA ARG A 128 15.84 4.56 6.74
C ARG A 128 14.51 3.84 6.98
N GLY A 129 13.58 3.97 6.02
CA GLY A 129 12.25 3.34 6.08
C GLY A 129 11.19 4.12 6.86
N GLU A 130 11.53 5.29 7.40
CA GLU A 130 10.60 6.17 8.10
C GLU A 130 10.30 7.41 7.26
N ALA A 131 9.08 7.95 7.37
CA ALA A 131 8.72 9.17 6.69
C ALA A 131 9.57 10.36 7.20
N ALA A 132 10.23 11.06 6.28
CA ALA A 132 11.09 12.20 6.59
C ALA A 132 10.30 13.51 6.82
N GLY A 133 9.00 13.49 6.56
CA GLY A 133 8.09 14.62 6.71
C GLY A 133 6.66 14.25 6.34
N PRO A 134 5.75 15.23 6.30
CA PRO A 134 4.39 15.00 5.85
C PRO A 134 4.34 14.61 4.37
N PHE A 135 3.31 13.87 3.98
CA PHE A 135 3.02 13.63 2.57
C PHE A 135 2.46 14.92 1.95
N GLU A 136 2.90 15.20 0.74
CA GLU A 136 2.59 16.45 0.05
C GLU A 136 1.87 16.19 -1.28
N HIS A 137 1.11 17.15 -1.71
CA HIS A 137 0.46 17.21 -3.02
C HIS A 137 1.13 18.31 -3.82
N LEU A 138 1.82 17.98 -4.90
CA LEU A 138 2.74 18.87 -5.61
C LEU A 138 2.53 18.83 -7.12
N ASP A 139 2.82 19.94 -7.79
CA ASP A 139 2.96 19.97 -9.24
C ASP A 139 4.03 18.96 -9.72
N LEU A 140 3.82 18.36 -10.89
CA LEU A 140 4.76 17.38 -11.47
C LEU A 140 6.18 17.93 -11.65
N ALA A 141 6.33 19.22 -11.97
CA ALA A 141 7.66 19.84 -12.10
C ALA A 141 8.42 19.84 -10.76
N VAL A 142 7.72 20.14 -9.67
CA VAL A 142 8.29 20.12 -8.31
C VAL A 142 8.57 18.70 -7.87
N ALA A 143 7.63 17.78 -8.11
CA ALA A 143 7.77 16.37 -7.80
C ALA A 143 8.97 15.75 -8.53
N ARG A 144 9.15 16.07 -9.82
CA ARG A 144 10.31 15.68 -10.62
C ARG A 144 11.63 16.16 -10.02
N ALA A 145 11.73 17.45 -9.71
CA ALA A 145 12.93 18.02 -9.12
C ALA A 145 13.29 17.35 -7.78
N ARG A 146 12.30 16.97 -6.98
CA ARG A 146 12.52 16.20 -5.75
C ARG A 146 13.02 14.78 -6.03
N ALA A 147 12.41 14.09 -7.01
CA ALA A 147 12.84 12.75 -7.42
C ALA A 147 14.30 12.76 -7.92
N GLU A 148 14.66 13.71 -8.78
CA GLU A 148 16.02 13.90 -9.29
C GLU A 148 17.03 14.14 -8.15
N ARG A 149 16.67 14.97 -7.15
CA ARG A 149 17.53 15.19 -5.97
C ARG A 149 17.69 13.92 -5.12
N CYS A 150 16.62 13.14 -4.93
CA CYS A 150 16.71 11.85 -4.23
C CYS A 150 17.67 10.89 -4.95
N LEU A 151 17.51 10.75 -6.27
CA LEU A 151 18.36 9.91 -7.11
C LEU A 151 19.84 10.37 -7.09
N ALA A 152 20.10 11.68 -7.17
CA ALA A 152 21.44 12.26 -7.10
C ALA A 152 22.16 11.97 -5.75
N ARG A 153 21.40 11.74 -4.68
CA ARG A 153 21.91 11.33 -3.36
C ARG A 153 22.07 9.80 -3.22
N GLY A 154 21.94 9.04 -4.32
CA GLY A 154 21.97 7.58 -4.31
C GLY A 154 20.69 6.93 -3.78
N GLY A 155 19.60 7.69 -3.69
CA GLY A 155 18.29 7.21 -3.27
C GLY A 155 17.56 6.41 -4.35
N VAL A 156 16.34 6.06 -4.06
CA VAL A 156 15.43 5.28 -4.93
C VAL A 156 14.14 6.06 -5.12
N ALA A 157 13.67 6.17 -6.35
CA ALA A 157 12.35 6.71 -6.68
C ALA A 157 11.40 5.56 -7.05
N VAL A 158 10.18 5.58 -6.52
CA VAL A 158 9.15 4.55 -6.76
C VAL A 158 7.79 5.18 -6.99
N GLY A 159 6.92 4.50 -7.74
CA GLY A 159 5.55 4.92 -7.99
C GLY A 159 5.18 5.03 -9.46
N ASP A 160 3.90 5.22 -9.75
CA ASP A 160 3.34 5.14 -11.10
C ASP A 160 3.58 6.39 -11.96
N VAL A 161 3.97 7.52 -11.37
CA VAL A 161 4.29 8.75 -12.12
C VAL A 161 5.68 8.77 -12.75
N LEU A 162 6.59 7.91 -12.33
CA LEU A 162 8.00 8.00 -12.70
C LEU A 162 8.22 7.92 -14.20
N HIS A 163 7.73 6.87 -14.83
CA HIS A 163 7.92 6.68 -16.27
C HIS A 163 6.90 7.46 -17.09
N ALA A 164 5.62 7.33 -16.75
CA ALA A 164 4.52 7.86 -17.56
C ALA A 164 4.46 9.40 -17.61
N LEU A 165 4.77 10.05 -16.49
CA LEU A 165 4.58 11.49 -16.34
C LEU A 165 5.91 12.26 -16.18
N LEU A 166 6.93 11.67 -15.56
CA LEU A 166 8.21 12.33 -15.32
C LEU A 166 9.30 11.92 -16.31
N GLY A 167 9.09 10.86 -17.09
CA GLY A 167 10.09 10.35 -18.02
C GLY A 167 11.37 9.85 -17.33
N LEU A 168 11.30 9.53 -16.04
CA LEU A 168 12.42 8.99 -15.28
C LEU A 168 12.43 7.46 -15.42
N GLU A 169 13.61 6.90 -15.63
CA GLU A 169 13.75 5.44 -15.67
C GLU A 169 13.60 4.84 -14.27
N LEU A 170 12.89 3.71 -14.20
CA LEU A 170 12.84 2.92 -12.98
C LEU A 170 14.21 2.29 -12.73
N PRO A 171 14.67 2.22 -11.47
CA PRO A 171 15.86 1.47 -11.13
C PRO A 171 15.73 0.03 -11.64
N SER A 172 16.81 -0.52 -12.21
CA SER A 172 16.81 -1.90 -12.71
C SER A 172 16.34 -2.87 -11.63
N GLY A 173 15.26 -3.59 -11.90
CA GLY A 173 14.63 -4.54 -10.97
C GLY A 173 13.48 -3.98 -10.12
N ALA A 174 13.16 -2.70 -10.19
CA ALA A 174 12.05 -2.10 -9.47
C ALA A 174 10.79 -2.01 -10.36
N SER A 175 9.96 -3.03 -10.32
CA SER A 175 8.59 -2.97 -10.90
C SER A 175 7.55 -2.43 -9.90
N ILE A 176 7.97 -1.60 -8.95
CA ILE A 176 7.11 -1.12 -7.86
C ILE A 176 6.46 0.18 -8.31
N LEU A 177 5.37 0.02 -9.05
CA LEU A 177 4.61 1.14 -9.59
C LEU A 177 3.41 1.51 -8.71
N ARG A 178 2.94 0.59 -7.86
CA ARG A 178 1.67 0.75 -7.13
C ARG A 178 1.72 0.13 -5.74
N PRO A 179 0.96 0.68 -4.77
CA PRO A 179 0.79 0.04 -3.46
C PRO A 179 0.21 -1.36 -3.63
N ASP A 180 0.75 -2.32 -2.90
CA ASP A 180 0.35 -3.72 -2.96
C ASP A 180 -0.10 -4.20 -1.59
N ALA A 181 -1.18 -5.00 -1.56
CA ALA A 181 -1.76 -5.53 -0.33
C ALA A 181 -0.77 -6.39 0.48
N ALA A 182 0.22 -7.02 -0.16
CA ALA A 182 1.26 -7.77 0.55
C ALA A 182 2.07 -6.85 1.48
N TRP A 183 2.45 -5.65 1.01
CA TRP A 183 3.17 -4.69 1.85
C TRP A 183 2.26 -4.04 2.89
N ILE A 184 0.99 -3.77 2.55
CA ILE A 184 -0.03 -3.33 3.49
C ILE A 184 -0.20 -4.36 4.62
N ALA A 185 -0.33 -5.65 4.30
CA ALA A 185 -0.45 -6.73 5.28
C ALA A 185 0.80 -6.85 6.17
N ARG A 186 1.99 -6.78 5.57
CA ARG A 186 3.27 -6.82 6.29
C ARG A 186 3.39 -5.69 7.30
N MET A 187 3.09 -4.45 6.89
CA MET A 187 3.16 -3.28 7.77
C MET A 187 2.09 -3.33 8.85
N GLY A 188 0.86 -3.75 8.50
CA GLY A 188 -0.20 -3.99 9.48
C GLY A 188 0.20 -5.03 10.51
N ARG A 189 0.87 -6.10 10.10
CA ARG A 189 1.40 -7.10 11.04
C ARG A 189 2.46 -6.53 11.97
N SER A 190 3.39 -5.74 11.46
CA SER A 190 4.38 -5.05 12.28
C SER A 190 3.70 -4.19 13.35
N ARG A 191 2.69 -3.40 12.98
CA ARG A 191 1.90 -2.57 13.89
C ARG A 191 1.14 -3.41 14.93
N ALA A 192 0.52 -4.52 14.51
CA ALA A 192 -0.20 -5.43 15.40
C ALA A 192 0.72 -6.10 16.44
N VAL A 193 1.92 -6.48 16.06
CA VAL A 193 2.89 -7.13 16.94
C VAL A 193 3.53 -6.13 17.90
N SER A 194 3.80 -4.90 17.46
CA SER A 194 4.38 -3.83 18.30
C SER A 194 3.37 -3.19 19.26
N GLY A 195 2.10 -3.59 19.23
CA GLY A 195 1.05 -3.01 20.08
C GLY A 195 0.73 -1.55 19.72
N CYS A 196 0.99 -1.14 18.48
CA CYS A 196 0.64 0.18 18.00
C CYS A 196 -0.88 0.37 18.10
N PRO A 197 -1.37 1.51 18.66
CA PRO A 197 -2.80 1.73 18.74
C PRO A 197 -3.45 1.75 17.34
N THR A 198 -4.64 1.17 17.24
CA THR A 198 -5.45 1.24 16.02
C THR A 198 -5.81 2.70 15.77
N GLN A 199 -5.44 3.23 14.61
CA GLN A 199 -5.83 4.58 14.24
C GLN A 199 -7.27 4.56 13.72
N PRO A 200 -8.12 5.51 14.17
CA PRO A 200 -9.38 5.75 13.48
C PRO A 200 -9.07 6.20 12.05
N LEU A 201 -9.77 5.64 11.09
CA LEU A 201 -9.62 5.97 9.66
C LEU A 201 -10.58 7.10 9.27
#